data_56b2112c489f87d3ab975fccf648ec55
#
_entry.id   56b2112c489f87d3ab975fccf648ec55
#
_cell.length_a   1.000
_cell.length_b   1.000
_cell.length_c   1.000
_cell.angle_alpha   90.00
_cell.angle_beta   90.00
_cell.angle_gamma   90.00
#
_symmetry.space_group_name_H-M   'P 1'
#
loop_
_entity.id
_entity.type
_entity.pdbx_description
1 polymer ?
#
loop_
_entity_poly.entity_id
_entity_poly.type
_entity_poly.pdbx_seq_one_letter_code
_entity_poly.pdbx_strand_id
1 'polypeptide(L)'
;MSGLPVVLVPVGVDDDALDACLAALDAGTPAGTRVWLADDAQAGPRGQAVIAHWLAHTPLQADYTRRPRSIGQAAHLDEMLRACGDADVLVLAGDAVPLPGWAERLLECAARDPAIATATPWCNAGETAAWPRVGEVGPVPDEPARLARAAASLPAHHPELPSAVDHALFLRGRARAKAGGLDAASYASAYAALVDLSLRMAGLGWRNVLCETAFVARRGEGAPLDDDVETLGARWPGWHARLAQFLMRDPLHALREALARANADLAVRTQPDLFAGNDAGGDPEPAS
;
A
#
# COMPACT_ATOMS: atom_id res chain seq x y z
N MET A 1 -1.72 -10.72 21.82
CA MET A 1 -1.41 -9.98 20.57
C MET A 1 -2.71 -9.38 20.08
N SER A 2 -2.84 -8.04 20.01
CA SER A 2 -3.99 -7.44 19.35
C SER A 2 -3.96 -7.84 17.88
N GLY A 3 -5.12 -8.22 17.32
CA GLY A 3 -5.25 -8.55 15.90
C GLY A 3 -4.87 -7.36 15.01
N LEU A 4 -4.79 -7.58 13.70
CA LEU A 4 -4.55 -6.51 12.73
C LEU A 4 -5.67 -5.44 12.83
N PRO A 5 -5.34 -4.15 12.59
CA PRO A 5 -6.35 -3.11 12.39
C PRO A 5 -7.30 -3.46 11.24
N VAL A 6 -8.48 -2.84 11.22
CA VAL A 6 -9.38 -2.97 10.08
C VAL A 6 -8.72 -2.43 8.80
N VAL A 7 -8.85 -3.17 7.71
CA VAL A 7 -8.45 -2.74 6.37
C VAL A 7 -9.63 -2.00 5.73
N LEU A 8 -9.45 -0.73 5.43
CA LEU A 8 -10.43 0.11 4.75
C LEU A 8 -10.10 0.13 3.26
N VAL A 9 -11.06 -0.28 2.43
CA VAL A 9 -10.91 -0.30 0.97
C VAL A 9 -12.01 0.55 0.34
N PRO A 10 -11.72 1.82 -0.01
CA PRO A 10 -12.62 2.59 -0.85
C PRO A 10 -12.73 1.94 -2.24
N VAL A 11 -13.95 1.61 -2.66
CA VAL A 11 -14.20 0.97 -3.95
C VAL A 11 -14.07 1.99 -5.07
N GLY A 12 -13.24 1.69 -6.08
CA GLY A 12 -13.05 2.50 -7.27
C GLY A 12 -14.00 2.14 -8.43
N VAL A 13 -13.81 2.80 -9.57
CA VAL A 13 -14.64 2.62 -10.78
C VAL A 13 -14.16 1.49 -11.70
N ASP A 14 -12.91 1.02 -11.52
CA ASP A 14 -12.29 -0.02 -12.35
C ASP A 14 -12.59 -1.40 -11.77
N ASP A 15 -13.51 -2.11 -12.39
CA ASP A 15 -13.96 -3.44 -11.95
C ASP A 15 -12.83 -4.49 -12.03
N ASP A 16 -11.92 -4.40 -13.01
CA ASP A 16 -10.81 -5.34 -13.18
C ASP A 16 -9.69 -5.08 -12.13
N ALA A 17 -9.46 -3.83 -11.80
CA ALA A 17 -8.54 -3.46 -10.73
C ALA A 17 -9.09 -3.91 -9.36
N LEU A 18 -10.39 -3.72 -9.14
CA LEU A 18 -11.06 -4.16 -7.91
C LEU A 18 -10.98 -5.69 -7.74
N ASP A 19 -11.27 -6.47 -8.79
CA ASP A 19 -11.17 -7.94 -8.75
C ASP A 19 -9.76 -8.40 -8.38
N ALA A 20 -8.74 -7.80 -9.00
CA ALA A 20 -7.34 -8.07 -8.67
C ALA A 20 -6.98 -7.68 -7.23
N CYS A 21 -7.49 -6.56 -6.72
CA CYS A 21 -7.29 -6.12 -5.34
C CYS A 21 -7.87 -7.14 -4.35
N LEU A 22 -9.11 -7.59 -4.58
CA LEU A 22 -9.80 -8.55 -3.73
C LEU A 22 -9.11 -9.92 -3.72
N ALA A 23 -8.69 -10.40 -4.88
CA ALA A 23 -7.90 -11.65 -4.99
C ALA A 23 -6.56 -11.54 -4.26
N ALA A 24 -5.89 -10.38 -4.37
CA ALA A 24 -4.62 -10.14 -3.67
C ALA A 24 -4.81 -10.00 -2.15
N LEU A 25 -5.92 -9.44 -1.69
CA LEU A 25 -6.28 -9.40 -0.27
C LEU A 25 -6.40 -10.82 0.31
N ASP A 26 -7.11 -11.72 -0.36
CA ASP A 26 -7.26 -13.11 0.09
C ASP A 26 -5.92 -13.84 0.14
N ALA A 27 -5.04 -13.61 -0.84
CA ALA A 27 -3.73 -14.25 -0.92
C ALA A 27 -2.68 -13.68 0.04
N GLY A 28 -2.78 -12.37 0.33
CA GLY A 28 -1.74 -11.61 1.02
C GLY A 28 -2.05 -11.21 2.46
N THR A 29 -3.28 -11.45 2.94
CA THR A 29 -3.74 -11.00 4.25
C THR A 29 -4.15 -12.20 5.13
N PRO A 30 -3.80 -12.23 6.41
CA PRO A 30 -4.16 -13.33 7.30
C PRO A 30 -5.67 -13.55 7.38
N ALA A 31 -6.10 -14.83 7.34
CA ALA A 31 -7.50 -15.20 7.49
C ALA A 31 -8.12 -14.60 8.77
N GLY A 32 -9.38 -14.20 8.70
CA GLY A 32 -10.06 -13.57 9.82
C GLY A 32 -9.71 -12.09 10.05
N THR A 33 -8.84 -11.48 9.24
CA THR A 33 -8.62 -10.03 9.28
C THR A 33 -9.90 -9.30 8.86
N ARG A 34 -10.23 -8.23 9.57
CA ARG A 34 -11.40 -7.41 9.25
C ARG A 34 -11.12 -6.51 8.05
N VAL A 35 -11.99 -6.59 7.04
CA VAL A 35 -11.94 -5.76 5.82
C VAL A 35 -13.27 -5.06 5.65
N TRP A 36 -13.24 -3.76 5.40
CA TRP A 36 -14.42 -2.99 5.09
C TRP A 36 -14.31 -2.41 3.68
N LEU A 37 -15.08 -2.97 2.75
CA LEU A 37 -15.28 -2.42 1.42
C LEU A 37 -16.33 -1.33 1.50
N ALA A 38 -15.98 -0.10 1.15
CA ALA A 38 -16.89 1.02 1.15
C ALA A 38 -17.01 1.61 -0.25
N ASP A 39 -18.22 1.58 -0.78
CA ASP A 39 -18.54 1.99 -2.16
C ASP A 39 -19.30 3.32 -2.16
N ASP A 40 -18.64 4.35 -2.65
CA ASP A 40 -19.23 5.68 -2.89
C ASP A 40 -20.08 5.74 -4.17
N ALA A 41 -20.90 4.71 -4.40
CA ALA A 41 -21.68 4.53 -5.62
C ALA A 41 -20.83 4.44 -6.91
N GLN A 42 -19.59 3.94 -6.79
CA GLN A 42 -18.66 3.85 -7.91
C GLN A 42 -18.76 2.50 -8.65
N ALA A 43 -19.00 1.40 -7.92
CA ALA A 43 -19.11 0.08 -8.54
C ALA A 43 -20.31 -0.02 -9.47
N GLY A 44 -20.05 -0.33 -10.74
CA GLY A 44 -21.08 -0.70 -11.72
C GLY A 44 -21.70 -2.08 -11.43
N PRO A 45 -22.64 -2.56 -12.26
CA PRO A 45 -23.24 -3.89 -12.06
C PRO A 45 -22.22 -5.03 -12.01
N ARG A 46 -21.15 -4.95 -12.81
CA ARG A 46 -20.07 -5.95 -12.82
C ARG A 46 -19.26 -5.88 -11.52
N GLY A 47 -18.83 -4.69 -11.07
CA GLY A 47 -18.10 -4.52 -9.81
C GLY A 47 -18.91 -4.99 -8.62
N GLN A 48 -20.22 -4.74 -8.58
CA GLN A 48 -21.10 -5.27 -7.54
C GLN A 48 -21.17 -6.81 -7.56
N ALA A 49 -21.20 -7.43 -8.75
CA ALA A 49 -21.16 -8.89 -8.88
C ALA A 49 -19.82 -9.48 -8.39
N VAL A 50 -18.68 -8.82 -8.71
CA VAL A 50 -17.35 -9.18 -8.21
C VAL A 50 -17.32 -9.12 -6.67
N ILE A 51 -17.80 -8.04 -6.09
CA ILE A 51 -17.87 -7.87 -4.62
C ILE A 51 -18.75 -8.97 -4.00
N ALA A 52 -19.95 -9.20 -4.54
CA ALA A 52 -20.86 -10.21 -4.01
C ALA A 52 -20.26 -11.62 -4.06
N HIS A 53 -19.59 -11.96 -5.17
CA HIS A 53 -18.89 -13.24 -5.31
C HIS A 53 -17.77 -13.37 -4.28
N TRP A 54 -16.93 -12.36 -4.16
CA TRP A 54 -15.81 -12.36 -3.21
C TRP A 54 -16.28 -12.49 -1.76
N LEU A 55 -17.29 -11.73 -1.35
CA LEU A 55 -17.87 -11.80 0.01
C LEU A 55 -18.38 -13.20 0.38
N ALA A 56 -18.84 -13.97 -0.60
CA ALA A 56 -19.34 -15.33 -0.37
C ALA A 56 -18.20 -16.37 -0.17
N HIS A 57 -16.94 -16.07 -0.53
CA HIS A 57 -15.86 -17.06 -0.58
C HIS A 57 -14.61 -16.65 0.20
N THR A 58 -14.45 -15.37 0.54
CA THR A 58 -13.26 -14.85 1.22
C THR A 58 -13.06 -15.47 2.61
N PRO A 59 -11.81 -15.81 3.02
CA PRO A 59 -11.48 -16.24 4.37
C PRO A 59 -11.40 -15.07 5.36
N LEU A 60 -11.57 -13.82 4.88
CA LEU A 60 -11.48 -12.60 5.68
C LEU A 60 -12.84 -12.28 6.33
N GLN A 61 -12.83 -11.45 7.38
CA GLN A 61 -14.05 -10.92 7.99
C GLN A 61 -14.44 -9.65 7.25
N ALA A 62 -15.16 -9.80 6.13
CA ALA A 62 -15.44 -8.71 5.21
C ALA A 62 -16.85 -8.14 5.39
N ASP A 63 -16.93 -6.82 5.46
CA ASP A 63 -18.17 -6.04 5.41
C ASP A 63 -18.19 -5.18 4.13
N TYR A 64 -19.38 -4.99 3.55
CA TYR A 64 -19.59 -4.13 2.40
C TYR A 64 -20.69 -3.12 2.68
N THR A 65 -20.40 -1.85 2.41
CA THR A 65 -21.37 -0.76 2.47
C THR A 65 -21.37 0.01 1.16
N ARG A 66 -22.55 0.43 0.69
CA ARG A 66 -22.72 1.23 -0.51
C ARG A 66 -23.58 2.45 -0.24
N ARG A 67 -23.11 3.59 -0.69
CA ARG A 67 -23.92 4.82 -0.69
C ARG A 67 -24.92 4.84 -1.85
N PRO A 68 -26.09 5.49 -1.69
CA PRO A 68 -27.03 5.64 -2.79
C PRO A 68 -26.55 6.60 -3.88
N ARG A 69 -25.62 7.51 -3.55
CA ARG A 69 -24.98 8.47 -4.45
C ARG A 69 -23.59 8.85 -3.93
N SER A 70 -22.69 9.19 -4.85
CA SER A 70 -21.34 9.63 -4.51
C SER A 70 -21.32 10.97 -3.77
N ILE A 71 -20.38 11.09 -2.85
CA ILE A 71 -20.03 12.31 -2.13
C ILE A 71 -18.59 12.75 -2.39
N GLY A 72 -17.83 11.99 -3.18
CA GLY A 72 -16.44 12.23 -3.53
C GLY A 72 -15.44 11.51 -2.64
N GLN A 73 -14.23 11.29 -3.17
CA GLN A 73 -13.23 10.41 -2.57
C GLN A 73 -12.80 10.86 -1.16
N ALA A 74 -12.47 12.14 -1.00
CA ALA A 74 -12.01 12.66 0.30
C ALA A 74 -13.11 12.58 1.36
N ALA A 75 -14.36 12.97 1.02
CA ALA A 75 -15.47 12.95 1.93
C ALA A 75 -15.86 11.52 2.33
N HIS A 76 -15.81 10.58 1.37
CA HIS A 76 -16.11 9.19 1.63
C HIS A 76 -15.06 8.54 2.53
N LEU A 77 -13.77 8.75 2.26
CA LEU A 77 -12.70 8.25 3.11
C LEU A 77 -12.78 8.86 4.53
N ASP A 78 -13.13 10.15 4.65
CA ASP A 78 -13.31 10.79 5.96
C ASP A 78 -14.45 10.15 6.77
N GLU A 79 -15.58 9.81 6.11
CA GLU A 79 -16.67 9.06 6.78
C GLU A 79 -16.20 7.69 7.27
N MET A 80 -15.47 6.93 6.45
CA MET A 80 -14.92 5.64 6.85
C MET A 80 -14.00 5.79 8.07
N LEU A 81 -13.09 6.76 8.02
CA LEU A 81 -12.15 7.02 9.10
C LEU A 81 -12.86 7.46 10.39
N ARG A 82 -13.91 8.30 10.30
CA ARG A 82 -14.72 8.70 11.46
C ARG A 82 -15.48 7.52 12.07
N ALA A 83 -16.00 6.62 11.26
CA ALA A 83 -16.66 5.41 11.74
C ALA A 83 -15.72 4.49 12.53
N CYS A 84 -14.40 4.55 12.28
CA CYS A 84 -13.38 3.83 13.03
C CYS A 84 -13.00 4.50 14.37
N GLY A 85 -13.53 5.69 14.68
CA GLY A 85 -13.19 6.44 15.91
C GLY A 85 -11.68 6.69 16.01
N ASP A 86 -11.09 6.43 17.17
CA ASP A 86 -9.65 6.59 17.44
C ASP A 86 -8.83 5.32 17.17
N ALA A 87 -9.42 4.30 16.55
CA ALA A 87 -8.71 3.08 16.22
C ALA A 87 -7.66 3.32 15.12
N ASP A 88 -6.54 2.60 15.21
CA ASP A 88 -5.58 2.48 14.11
C ASP A 88 -6.25 1.74 12.95
N VAL A 89 -5.92 2.11 11.70
CA VAL A 89 -6.47 1.51 10.49
C VAL A 89 -5.40 1.25 9.45
N LEU A 90 -5.66 0.32 8.55
CA LEU A 90 -4.96 0.17 7.28
C LEU A 90 -5.86 0.72 6.19
N VAL A 91 -5.38 1.67 5.39
CA VAL A 91 -6.07 2.17 4.21
C VAL A 91 -5.43 1.53 2.98
N LEU A 92 -6.22 0.98 2.09
CA LEU A 92 -5.77 0.32 0.86
C LEU A 92 -6.60 0.86 -0.30
N ALA A 93 -5.94 1.41 -1.33
CA ALA A 93 -6.64 1.85 -2.54
C ALA A 93 -7.33 0.67 -3.25
N GLY A 94 -8.49 0.89 -3.85
CA GLY A 94 -9.27 -0.18 -4.51
C GLY A 94 -8.63 -0.75 -5.78
N ASP A 95 -7.55 -0.15 -6.27
CA ASP A 95 -6.71 -0.62 -7.38
C ASP A 95 -5.35 -1.18 -6.91
N ALA A 96 -5.13 -1.26 -5.60
CA ALA A 96 -3.92 -1.78 -5.01
C ALA A 96 -3.89 -3.32 -5.02
N VAL A 97 -2.69 -3.87 -5.11
CA VAL A 97 -2.42 -5.32 -5.11
C VAL A 97 -1.46 -5.59 -3.94
N PRO A 98 -2.00 -5.85 -2.73
CA PRO A 98 -1.17 -6.11 -1.57
C PRO A 98 -0.41 -7.43 -1.71
N LEU A 99 0.89 -7.42 -1.39
CA LEU A 99 1.74 -8.60 -1.44
C LEU A 99 1.77 -9.30 -0.07
N PRO A 100 2.08 -10.61 0.00
CA PRO A 100 2.04 -11.38 1.24
C PRO A 100 2.81 -10.73 2.39
N GLY A 101 2.20 -10.62 3.57
CA GLY A 101 2.77 -10.05 4.78
C GLY A 101 2.71 -8.52 4.87
N TRP A 102 2.07 -7.84 3.93
CA TRP A 102 2.01 -6.38 3.88
C TRP A 102 1.43 -5.74 5.15
N ALA A 103 0.31 -6.28 5.63
CA ALA A 103 -0.42 -5.73 6.76
C ALA A 103 0.34 -5.89 8.08
N GLU A 104 0.90 -7.09 8.30
CA GLU A 104 1.71 -7.40 9.48
C GLU A 104 2.96 -6.54 9.54
N ARG A 105 3.63 -6.32 8.39
CA ARG A 105 4.83 -5.47 8.31
C ARG A 105 4.52 -4.01 8.59
N LEU A 106 3.39 -3.49 8.09
CA LEU A 106 2.95 -2.13 8.42
C LEU A 106 2.66 -1.98 9.91
N LEU A 107 2.02 -2.97 10.54
CA LEU A 107 1.76 -2.96 11.96
C LEU A 107 3.05 -3.06 12.79
N GLU A 108 3.98 -3.95 12.41
CA GLU A 108 5.30 -4.07 13.03
C GLU A 108 6.08 -2.75 12.95
N CYS A 109 6.08 -2.10 11.76
CA CYS A 109 6.69 -0.78 11.56
C CYS A 109 6.09 0.25 12.53
N ALA A 110 4.78 0.36 12.58
CA ALA A 110 4.10 1.31 13.46
C ALA A 110 4.31 1.03 14.96
N ALA A 111 4.54 -0.23 15.33
CA ALA A 111 4.81 -0.64 16.70
C ALA A 111 6.22 -0.28 17.18
N ARG A 112 7.18 -0.08 16.27
CA ARG A 112 8.58 0.26 16.61
C ARG A 112 8.74 1.63 17.25
N ASP A 113 7.93 2.59 16.83
CA ASP A 113 7.99 3.95 17.35
C ASP A 113 6.57 4.51 17.49
N PRO A 114 6.14 4.86 18.71
CA PRO A 114 4.83 5.47 18.95
C PRO A 114 4.65 6.84 18.26
N ALA A 115 5.71 7.49 17.80
CA ALA A 115 5.64 8.74 17.03
C ALA A 115 5.30 8.53 15.54
N ILE A 116 5.32 7.30 15.02
CA ILE A 116 4.90 7.03 13.65
C ILE A 116 3.40 7.23 13.55
N ALA A 117 2.96 8.21 12.73
CA ALA A 117 1.56 8.45 12.39
C ALA A 117 1.14 7.67 11.16
N THR A 118 1.99 7.61 10.14
CA THR A 118 1.75 6.85 8.93
C THR A 118 2.95 5.97 8.58
N ALA A 119 2.69 4.75 8.10
CA ALA A 119 3.69 3.89 7.50
C ALA A 119 3.20 3.49 6.11
N THR A 120 3.98 3.82 5.08
CA THR A 120 3.68 3.58 3.67
C THR A 120 4.61 2.48 3.16
N PRO A 121 4.12 1.41 2.50
CA PRO A 121 4.95 0.38 1.90
C PRO A 121 5.57 0.84 0.57
N TRP A 122 6.53 0.10 0.03
CA TRP A 122 6.96 0.26 -1.36
C TRP A 122 5.81 0.03 -2.34
N CYS A 123 5.88 0.68 -3.51
CA CYS A 123 4.92 0.53 -4.61
C CYS A 123 5.62 0.64 -5.97
N ASN A 124 5.05 0.02 -7.00
CA ASN A 124 5.49 0.22 -8.39
C ASN A 124 5.07 1.60 -8.96
N ALA A 125 4.14 2.30 -8.30
CA ALA A 125 3.58 3.60 -8.71
C ALA A 125 3.36 4.51 -7.49
N GLY A 126 4.28 4.53 -6.55
CA GLY A 126 4.14 5.14 -5.23
C GLY A 126 4.89 6.45 -5.03
N GLU A 127 5.11 7.27 -6.06
CA GLU A 127 5.77 8.57 -5.96
C GLU A 127 7.07 8.50 -5.14
N THR A 128 7.08 9.02 -3.90
CA THR A 128 8.25 8.97 -3.00
C THR A 128 8.61 7.55 -2.55
N ALA A 129 7.61 6.67 -2.45
CA ALA A 129 7.74 5.25 -2.12
C ALA A 129 7.84 4.34 -3.36
N ALA A 130 8.05 4.90 -4.57
CA ALA A 130 8.14 4.13 -5.79
C ALA A 130 9.40 3.26 -5.85
N TRP A 131 9.25 2.05 -6.43
CA TRP A 131 10.31 1.10 -6.75
C TRP A 131 10.06 0.50 -8.14
N PRO A 132 11.09 0.28 -8.98
CA PRO A 132 12.53 0.36 -8.69
C PRO A 132 13.10 1.78 -8.71
N ARG A 133 12.41 2.76 -9.25
CA ARG A 133 12.88 4.14 -9.36
C ARG A 133 11.90 5.13 -8.74
N VAL A 134 12.46 6.16 -8.10
CA VAL A 134 11.66 7.21 -7.46
C VAL A 134 10.84 7.98 -8.49
N GLY A 135 9.57 8.23 -8.22
CA GLY A 135 8.69 9.01 -9.08
C GLY A 135 8.27 8.33 -10.39
N GLU A 136 8.72 7.10 -10.66
CA GLU A 136 8.30 6.35 -11.84
C GLU A 136 7.13 5.43 -11.54
N VAL A 137 6.33 5.17 -12.59
CA VAL A 137 5.25 4.20 -12.60
C VAL A 137 5.71 2.99 -13.38
N GLY A 138 5.74 1.83 -12.73
CA GLY A 138 6.08 0.55 -13.34
C GLY A 138 4.89 -0.41 -13.39
N PRO A 139 5.01 -1.53 -14.09
CA PRO A 139 3.98 -2.57 -14.09
C PRO A 139 3.86 -3.23 -12.70
N VAL A 140 2.72 -3.89 -12.46
CA VAL A 140 2.59 -4.80 -11.31
C VAL A 140 3.66 -5.88 -11.43
N PRO A 141 4.38 -6.22 -10.35
CA PRO A 141 5.45 -7.22 -10.40
C PRO A 141 4.94 -8.61 -10.83
N ASP A 142 5.67 -9.28 -11.73
CA ASP A 142 5.31 -10.61 -12.24
C ASP A 142 5.38 -11.70 -11.16
N GLU A 143 6.31 -11.55 -10.19
CA GLU A 143 6.51 -12.50 -9.09
C GLU A 143 6.32 -11.83 -7.72
N PRO A 144 5.07 -11.52 -7.34
CA PRO A 144 4.77 -10.76 -6.14
C PRO A 144 5.28 -11.44 -4.85
N ALA A 145 5.17 -12.76 -4.75
CA ALA A 145 5.63 -13.50 -3.56
C ALA A 145 7.17 -13.43 -3.36
N ARG A 146 7.95 -13.39 -4.46
CA ARG A 146 9.41 -13.20 -4.39
C ARG A 146 9.75 -11.79 -3.92
N LEU A 147 9.09 -10.78 -4.50
CA LEU A 147 9.33 -9.39 -4.14
C LEU A 147 8.93 -9.10 -2.69
N ALA A 148 7.82 -9.68 -2.21
CA ALA A 148 7.42 -9.58 -0.80
C ALA A 148 8.49 -10.15 0.14
N ARG A 149 9.07 -11.33 -0.20
CA ARG A 149 10.18 -11.92 0.57
C ARG A 149 11.44 -11.07 0.52
N ALA A 150 11.75 -10.50 -0.63
CA ALA A 150 12.89 -9.59 -0.80
C ALA A 150 12.72 -8.34 0.09
N ALA A 151 11.56 -7.69 0.06
CA ALA A 151 11.26 -6.56 0.92
C ALA A 151 11.36 -6.95 2.41
N ALA A 152 10.76 -8.06 2.80
CA ALA A 152 10.78 -8.56 4.18
C ALA A 152 12.19 -8.88 4.72
N SER A 153 13.17 -9.08 3.84
CA SER A 153 14.58 -9.32 4.22
C SER A 153 15.39 -8.04 4.47
N LEU A 154 14.85 -6.87 4.13
CA LEU A 154 15.54 -5.61 4.35
C LEU A 154 15.64 -5.26 5.84
N PRO A 155 16.72 -4.58 6.25
CA PRO A 155 16.82 -4.06 7.62
C PRO A 155 15.77 -2.97 7.85
N ALA A 156 15.09 -3.04 9.00
CA ALA A 156 14.00 -2.12 9.35
C ALA A 156 14.54 -0.82 9.95
N HIS A 157 14.63 0.24 9.16
CA HIS A 157 15.10 1.58 9.54
C HIS A 157 13.98 2.61 9.61
N HIS A 158 12.90 2.39 8.85
CA HIS A 158 11.72 3.26 8.77
C HIS A 158 12.08 4.72 8.47
N PRO A 159 12.73 5.00 7.31
CA PRO A 159 13.12 6.36 6.92
C PRO A 159 11.91 7.25 6.71
N GLU A 160 12.08 8.55 6.96
CA GLU A 160 11.01 9.52 6.82
C GLU A 160 10.65 9.78 5.36
N LEU A 161 9.35 9.88 5.12
CA LEU A 161 8.76 10.36 3.88
C LEU A 161 8.25 11.80 4.06
N PRO A 162 8.23 12.61 2.98
CA PRO A 162 7.66 13.95 3.02
C PRO A 162 6.20 13.98 3.43
N SER A 163 5.43 12.96 3.02
CA SER A 163 4.01 12.72 3.35
C SER A 163 3.69 11.24 3.22
N ALA A 164 2.48 10.84 3.62
CA ALA A 164 1.90 9.56 3.26
C ALA A 164 1.64 9.47 1.75
N VAL A 165 1.59 8.25 1.20
CA VAL A 165 1.19 7.97 -0.19
C VAL A 165 -0.08 7.12 -0.17
N ASP A 166 -1.01 7.38 -1.06
CA ASP A 166 -2.41 6.93 -1.00
C ASP A 166 -2.68 5.47 -1.40
N HIS A 167 -1.69 4.77 -2.02
CA HIS A 167 -1.90 3.39 -2.49
C HIS A 167 -2.16 2.39 -1.35
N ALA A 168 -1.43 2.53 -0.25
CA ALA A 168 -1.61 1.79 0.99
C ALA A 168 -0.90 2.50 2.14
N LEU A 169 -1.50 2.51 3.33
CA LEU A 169 -0.83 3.03 4.51
C LEU A 169 -1.44 2.48 5.81
N PHE A 170 -0.59 2.33 6.83
CA PHE A 170 -1.04 2.34 8.22
C PHE A 170 -1.31 3.80 8.62
N LEU A 171 -2.42 4.04 9.30
CA LEU A 171 -2.78 5.35 9.83
C LEU A 171 -3.13 5.25 11.31
N ARG A 172 -2.34 5.93 12.14
CA ARG A 172 -2.51 5.93 13.59
C ARG A 172 -3.72 6.77 14.02
N GLY A 173 -4.70 6.13 14.67
CA GLY A 173 -5.95 6.77 15.05
C GLY A 173 -5.76 7.98 15.96
N ARG A 174 -4.94 7.86 17.01
CA ARG A 174 -4.67 8.99 17.92
C ARG A 174 -3.97 10.19 17.25
N ALA A 175 -3.11 9.95 16.24
CA ALA A 175 -2.46 11.02 15.50
C ALA A 175 -3.47 11.73 14.61
N ARG A 176 -4.32 10.96 13.91
CA ARG A 176 -5.43 11.45 13.10
C ARG A 176 -6.41 12.30 13.93
N ALA A 177 -6.83 11.78 15.09
CA ALA A 177 -7.76 12.51 15.99
C ALA A 177 -7.19 13.86 16.43
N LYS A 178 -5.90 13.89 16.81
CA LYS A 178 -5.23 15.15 17.19
C LYS A 178 -5.06 16.12 16.03
N ALA A 179 -4.88 15.62 14.80
CA ALA A 179 -4.77 16.45 13.61
C ALA A 179 -6.14 16.91 13.04
N GLY A 180 -7.26 16.42 13.58
CA GLY A 180 -8.61 16.85 13.22
C GLY A 180 -9.25 16.09 12.05
N GLY A 181 -8.71 14.91 11.63
CA GLY A 181 -9.26 14.10 10.53
C GLY A 181 -8.90 14.63 9.15
N LEU A 182 -9.55 14.12 8.10
CA LEU A 182 -9.37 14.63 6.73
C LEU A 182 -10.11 15.96 6.54
N ASP A 183 -9.55 16.83 5.71
CA ASP A 183 -10.22 18.08 5.30
C ASP A 183 -10.93 17.86 3.95
N ALA A 184 -12.05 17.16 3.99
CA ALA A 184 -12.87 16.89 2.82
C ALA A 184 -13.63 18.11 2.29
N ALA A 185 -13.60 19.23 3.00
CA ALA A 185 -14.17 20.49 2.51
C ALA A 185 -13.22 21.22 1.56
N SER A 186 -11.90 21.06 1.77
CA SER A 186 -10.87 21.72 0.95
C SER A 186 -10.36 20.83 -0.19
N TYR A 187 -10.47 19.50 -0.08
CA TYR A 187 -9.91 18.56 -1.07
C TYR A 187 -10.97 17.60 -1.59
N ALA A 188 -10.96 17.37 -2.89
CA ALA A 188 -11.84 16.42 -3.56
C ALA A 188 -11.24 15.00 -3.60
N SER A 189 -9.92 14.88 -3.81
CA SER A 189 -9.22 13.60 -3.88
C SER A 189 -8.78 13.09 -2.51
N ALA A 190 -8.79 11.76 -2.33
CA ALA A 190 -8.22 11.11 -1.16
C ALA A 190 -6.71 11.37 -1.06
N TYR A 191 -5.99 11.45 -2.20
CA TYR A 191 -4.58 11.80 -2.28
C TYR A 191 -4.26 13.09 -1.54
N ALA A 192 -4.85 14.21 -1.97
CA ALA A 192 -4.55 15.52 -1.40
C ALA A 192 -4.97 15.62 0.06
N ALA A 193 -6.13 15.07 0.42
CA ALA A 193 -6.60 15.04 1.80
C ALA A 193 -5.66 14.23 2.73
N LEU A 194 -5.09 13.12 2.27
CA LEU A 194 -4.10 12.34 3.02
C LEU A 194 -2.75 13.04 3.12
N VAL A 195 -2.29 13.69 2.05
CA VAL A 195 -1.07 14.53 2.08
C VAL A 195 -1.24 15.64 3.12
N ASP A 196 -2.32 16.40 3.07
CA ASP A 196 -2.62 17.47 4.04
C ASP A 196 -2.67 16.94 5.48
N LEU A 197 -3.39 15.85 5.72
CA LEU A 197 -3.45 15.22 7.04
C LEU A 197 -2.05 14.82 7.53
N SER A 198 -1.24 14.21 6.67
CA SER A 198 0.12 13.76 7.02
C SER A 198 1.03 14.94 7.35
N LEU A 199 0.89 16.08 6.65
CA LEU A 199 1.63 17.31 6.93
C LEU A 199 1.18 17.96 8.25
N ARG A 200 -0.14 17.96 8.55
CA ARG A 200 -0.64 18.42 9.86
C ARG A 200 -0.12 17.57 11.01
N MET A 201 -0.12 16.24 10.83
CA MET A 201 0.45 15.32 11.83
C MET A 201 1.95 15.56 12.02
N ALA A 202 2.71 15.78 10.93
CA ALA A 202 4.13 16.13 11.02
C ALA A 202 4.37 17.45 11.76
N GLY A 203 3.51 18.47 11.54
CA GLY A 203 3.54 19.74 12.28
C GLY A 203 3.27 19.58 13.78
N LEU A 204 2.64 18.50 14.21
CA LEU A 204 2.41 18.12 15.60
C LEU A 204 3.50 17.20 16.19
N GLY A 205 4.59 16.96 15.45
CA GLY A 205 5.71 16.14 15.89
C GLY A 205 5.57 14.63 15.61
N TRP A 206 4.60 14.23 14.77
CA TRP A 206 4.47 12.85 14.32
C TRP A 206 5.34 12.60 13.09
N ARG A 207 5.61 11.32 12.81
CA ARG A 207 6.45 10.89 11.69
C ARG A 207 5.61 10.19 10.61
N ASN A 208 5.91 10.51 9.36
CA ASN A 208 5.45 9.75 8.19
C ASN A 208 6.66 8.94 7.70
N VAL A 209 6.56 7.62 7.59
CA VAL A 209 7.71 6.77 7.29
C VAL A 209 7.44 5.79 6.15
N LEU A 210 8.51 5.38 5.48
CA LEU A 210 8.50 4.20 4.63
C LEU A 210 8.55 2.94 5.50
N CYS A 211 7.70 1.97 5.22
CA CYS A 211 7.83 0.60 5.69
C CYS A 211 8.56 -0.21 4.62
N GLU A 212 9.88 -0.14 4.61
CA GLU A 212 10.72 -0.74 3.57
C GLU A 212 10.64 -2.26 3.52
N THR A 213 10.11 -2.88 4.56
CA THR A 213 9.93 -4.33 4.65
C THR A 213 8.61 -4.82 4.04
N ALA A 214 7.75 -3.91 3.56
CA ALA A 214 6.47 -4.21 2.93
C ALA A 214 6.42 -3.70 1.49
N PHE A 215 5.64 -4.38 0.64
CA PHE A 215 5.34 -3.96 -0.72
C PHE A 215 3.85 -4.12 -1.01
N VAL A 216 3.24 -3.08 -1.58
CA VAL A 216 1.88 -3.11 -2.11
C VAL A 216 1.95 -2.52 -3.52
N ALA A 217 1.66 -3.35 -4.52
CA ALA A 217 1.62 -2.88 -5.90
C ALA A 217 0.31 -2.13 -6.20
N ARG A 218 0.26 -1.44 -7.34
CA ARG A 218 -0.91 -0.71 -7.82
C ARG A 218 -1.08 -0.94 -9.32
N ARG A 219 -2.31 -1.10 -9.78
CA ARG A 219 -2.62 -1.26 -11.21
C ARG A 219 -2.81 0.08 -11.91
N GLY A 220 -3.32 1.08 -11.20
CA GLY A 220 -3.53 2.43 -11.70
C GLY A 220 -2.43 3.41 -11.26
N GLU A 221 -2.50 4.61 -11.83
CA GLU A 221 -1.76 5.77 -11.34
C GLU A 221 -2.70 6.61 -10.46
N GLY A 222 -2.34 6.82 -9.20
CA GLY A 222 -3.00 7.83 -8.40
C GLY A 222 -2.53 9.20 -8.88
N ALA A 223 -3.38 9.91 -9.58
CA ALA A 223 -3.08 11.28 -9.97
C ALA A 223 -3.80 12.27 -9.06
N PRO A 224 -3.10 13.30 -8.54
CA PRO A 224 -3.78 14.41 -7.89
C PRO A 224 -4.65 15.16 -8.89
N LEU A 225 -5.75 15.77 -8.41
CA LEU A 225 -6.53 16.71 -9.19
C LEU A 225 -5.81 18.08 -9.20
N ASP A 226 -5.85 18.80 -10.33
CA ASP A 226 -5.15 20.09 -10.48
C ASP A 226 -5.58 21.08 -9.40
N ASP A 227 -6.88 21.23 -9.13
CA ASP A 227 -7.42 22.11 -8.09
C ASP A 227 -6.93 21.75 -6.69
N ASP A 228 -6.78 20.46 -6.40
CA ASP A 228 -6.23 19.97 -5.13
C ASP A 228 -4.74 20.30 -5.00
N VAL A 229 -3.97 20.22 -6.09
CA VAL A 229 -2.55 20.59 -6.12
C VAL A 229 -2.35 22.07 -5.81
N GLU A 230 -3.19 22.94 -6.41
CA GLU A 230 -3.19 24.38 -6.12
C GLU A 230 -3.53 24.65 -4.65
N THR A 231 -4.57 24.00 -4.13
CA THR A 231 -5.00 24.13 -2.72
C THR A 231 -3.90 23.67 -1.75
N LEU A 232 -3.24 22.53 -2.04
CA LEU A 232 -2.09 22.08 -1.26
C LEU A 232 -0.94 23.08 -1.28
N GLY A 233 -0.62 23.62 -2.46
CA GLY A 233 0.43 24.63 -2.64
C GLY A 233 0.15 25.93 -1.88
N ALA A 234 -1.10 26.39 -1.90
CA ALA A 234 -1.53 27.59 -1.16
C ALA A 234 -1.45 27.38 0.36
N ARG A 235 -1.89 26.21 0.85
CA ARG A 235 -1.89 25.89 2.29
C ARG A 235 -0.49 25.55 2.81
N TRP A 236 0.33 24.89 1.99
CA TRP A 236 1.67 24.41 2.32
C TRP A 236 2.71 24.95 1.33
N PRO A 237 3.07 26.24 1.35
CA PRO A 237 3.92 26.87 0.34
C PRO A 237 5.27 26.20 0.11
N GLY A 238 5.81 25.49 1.12
CA GLY A 238 7.07 24.73 0.99
C GLY A 238 6.90 23.29 0.52
N TRP A 239 5.67 22.81 0.31
CA TRP A 239 5.41 21.41 0.02
C TRP A 239 6.03 20.93 -1.29
N HIS A 240 5.71 21.60 -2.40
CA HIS A 240 6.21 21.23 -3.73
C HIS A 240 7.75 21.25 -3.79
N ALA A 241 8.37 22.25 -3.14
CA ALA A 241 9.85 22.33 -3.08
C ALA A 241 10.45 21.16 -2.29
N ARG A 242 9.84 20.77 -1.17
CA ARG A 242 10.29 19.60 -0.37
C ARG A 242 10.12 18.31 -1.13
N LEU A 243 8.99 18.12 -1.81
CA LEU A 243 8.74 16.95 -2.64
C LEU A 243 9.74 16.86 -3.79
N ALA A 244 9.91 17.95 -4.56
CA ALA A 244 10.89 18.01 -5.64
C ALA A 244 12.32 17.74 -5.14
N GLN A 245 12.71 18.30 -4.00
CA GLN A 245 14.01 18.05 -3.38
C GLN A 245 14.19 16.59 -2.97
N PHE A 246 13.15 15.96 -2.42
CA PHE A 246 13.17 14.53 -2.06
C PHE A 246 13.35 13.66 -3.29
N LEU A 247 12.60 13.91 -4.37
CA LEU A 247 12.67 13.18 -5.63
C LEU A 247 14.05 13.35 -6.29
N MET A 248 14.61 14.58 -6.32
CA MET A 248 15.93 14.84 -6.89
C MET A 248 17.09 14.23 -6.09
N ARG A 249 17.00 14.23 -4.77
CA ARG A 249 18.06 13.68 -3.90
C ARG A 249 17.99 12.18 -3.73
N ASP A 250 16.82 11.62 -3.91
CA ASP A 250 16.51 10.20 -3.69
C ASP A 250 17.16 9.62 -2.44
N PRO A 251 16.77 10.05 -1.22
CA PRO A 251 17.39 9.56 0.01
C PRO A 251 17.15 8.06 0.25
N LEU A 252 16.23 7.44 -0.51
CA LEU A 252 15.91 6.03 -0.44
C LEU A 252 16.67 5.19 -1.49
N HIS A 253 17.55 5.79 -2.30
CA HIS A 253 18.28 5.12 -3.37
C HIS A 253 18.97 3.83 -2.89
N ALA A 254 19.73 3.89 -1.79
CA ALA A 254 20.42 2.72 -1.24
C ALA A 254 19.46 1.58 -0.84
N LEU A 255 18.27 1.91 -0.34
CA LEU A 255 17.25 0.91 0.01
C LEU A 255 16.59 0.32 -1.25
N ARG A 256 16.35 1.12 -2.30
CA ARG A 256 15.89 0.61 -3.60
C ARG A 256 16.86 -0.37 -4.20
N GLU A 257 18.14 -0.04 -4.19
CA GLU A 257 19.23 -0.92 -4.65
C GLU A 257 19.33 -2.20 -3.80
N ALA A 258 19.14 -2.09 -2.47
CA ALA A 258 19.13 -3.25 -1.59
C ALA A 258 17.95 -4.18 -1.91
N LEU A 259 16.75 -3.63 -2.13
CA LEU A 259 15.57 -4.40 -2.54
C LEU A 259 15.78 -5.06 -3.90
N ALA A 260 16.37 -4.36 -4.87
CA ALA A 260 16.65 -4.92 -6.19
C ALA A 260 17.63 -6.10 -6.10
N ARG A 261 18.71 -5.97 -5.32
CA ARG A 261 19.67 -7.06 -5.08
C ARG A 261 19.01 -8.24 -4.38
N ALA A 262 18.26 -8.01 -3.29
CA ALA A 262 17.57 -9.09 -2.58
C ALA A 262 16.58 -9.84 -3.49
N ASN A 263 15.85 -9.12 -4.35
CA ASN A 263 14.93 -9.73 -5.30
C ASN A 263 15.65 -10.55 -6.38
N ALA A 264 16.80 -10.07 -6.89
CA ALA A 264 17.63 -10.79 -7.84
C ALA A 264 18.26 -12.06 -7.22
N ASP A 265 18.79 -11.97 -6.00
CA ASP A 265 19.37 -13.11 -5.28
C ASP A 265 18.36 -14.23 -5.05
N LEU A 266 17.10 -13.87 -4.73
CA LEU A 266 16.00 -14.85 -4.61
C LEU A 266 15.62 -15.46 -5.95
N ALA A 267 15.71 -14.72 -7.07
CA ALA A 267 15.44 -15.26 -8.40
C ALA A 267 16.44 -16.35 -8.77
N VAL A 268 17.74 -16.14 -8.53
CA VAL A 268 18.80 -17.12 -8.80
C VAL A 268 18.61 -18.39 -7.97
N ARG A 269 18.22 -18.26 -6.70
CA ARG A 269 18.02 -19.44 -5.81
C ARG A 269 16.79 -20.28 -6.16
N THR A 270 15.81 -19.72 -6.86
CA THR A 270 14.58 -20.42 -7.25
C THR A 270 14.69 -21.05 -8.66
N GLN A 271 15.74 -20.75 -9.42
CA GLN A 271 15.95 -21.34 -10.72
C GLN A 271 16.43 -22.80 -10.54
N PRO A 272 15.70 -23.83 -11.04
CA PRO A 272 16.18 -25.21 -10.98
C PRO A 272 17.52 -25.30 -11.71
N ASP A 273 18.49 -25.98 -11.13
CA ASP A 273 19.75 -26.30 -11.77
C ASP A 273 19.47 -27.23 -12.98
N LEU A 274 19.35 -26.65 -14.17
CA LEU A 274 19.06 -27.36 -15.42
C LEU A 274 20.19 -28.36 -15.80
N PHE A 275 21.31 -28.37 -15.06
CA PHE A 275 22.47 -29.23 -15.28
C PHE A 275 22.63 -30.33 -14.23
N ALA A 276 21.80 -30.37 -13.18
CA ALA A 276 21.89 -31.39 -12.13
C ALA A 276 21.39 -32.81 -12.53
N GLY A 277 21.07 -33.04 -13.79
CA GLY A 277 20.42 -34.27 -14.28
C GLY A 277 21.25 -35.18 -15.20
N ASN A 278 22.57 -34.97 -15.40
CA ASN A 278 23.29 -35.74 -16.45
C ASN A 278 24.48 -36.60 -15.97
N ASP A 279 24.61 -36.88 -14.69
CA ASP A 279 25.69 -37.73 -14.15
C ASP A 279 25.20 -39.10 -13.55
N ALA A 280 24.13 -39.67 -14.10
CA ALA A 280 23.70 -41.03 -13.73
C ALA A 280 23.54 -41.87 -14.99
N GLY A 281 24.65 -42.32 -15.56
CA GLY A 281 24.64 -43.20 -16.75
C GLY A 281 25.98 -43.78 -17.09
N GLY A 282 26.76 -44.28 -16.12
CA GLY A 282 27.91 -45.12 -16.33
C GLY A 282 27.60 -46.54 -15.96
N ASP A 283 27.08 -47.37 -16.91
CA ASP A 283 26.99 -48.80 -16.74
C ASP A 283 28.40 -49.42 -16.66
N PRO A 284 28.72 -50.29 -15.69
CA PRO A 284 29.91 -51.10 -15.74
C PRO A 284 29.68 -52.30 -16.67
N GLU A 285 30.46 -52.42 -17.72
CA GLU A 285 30.57 -53.59 -18.60
C GLU A 285 30.91 -54.84 -17.75
N PRO A 286 30.29 -55.99 -18.01
CA PRO A 286 30.66 -57.25 -17.38
C PRO A 286 31.92 -57.83 -18.05
N ALA A 287 32.97 -58.05 -17.25
CA ALA A 287 34.15 -58.81 -17.64
C ALA A 287 33.81 -60.31 -17.79
N SER A 288 34.23 -60.85 -18.93
CA SER A 288 34.23 -62.29 -19.29
C SER A 288 35.28 -63.07 -18.55
#